data_fd6c22b1f677f727ba32ca28306e3b3c
#
_entry.id   fd6c22b1f677f727ba32ca28306e3b3c
#
_cell.length_a   1.000
_cell.length_b   1.000
_cell.length_c   1.000
_cell.angle_alpha   90.00
_cell.angle_beta   90.00
_cell.angle_gamma   90.00
#
_symmetry.space_group_name_H-M   'P 1'
#
loop_
_entity.id
_entity.type
_entity.pdbx_description
1 polymer ?
#
loop_
_entity_poly.entity_id
_entity_poly.type
_entity_poly.pdbx_seq_one_letter_code
_entity_poly.pdbx_strand_id
1 'polypeptide(L)'
;MKDAWDKLNELREHPELADTPGYGLEILRRYGDPVMWFLLLMEHPEFEPPDKWWYDQWKRADLPWARLLAAHPQFEKHCKWESVGRGELTKLAFLAPELFARRFPEGRWHDLYAFLSPFELAGVLRDAPQAVEALDMDDVREKLAPDRWLGVLACQPQFEKYFDWSKVEKRPSNEWDFLLRRQPQFADHCDFSQLRSDQIRRILSKQPQLIDRCDWSKLNPKDREKLEAKGIKP
;
A
#
# COMPACT_ATOMS: atom_id res chain seq x y z
N MET A 1 20.18 -6.56 -3.30
CA MET A 1 18.79 -6.17 -2.93
C MET A 1 18.16 -7.06 -1.87
N LYS A 2 18.17 -8.41 -2.03
CA LYS A 2 17.61 -9.32 -1.01
C LYS A 2 18.25 -9.11 0.37
N ASP A 3 19.55 -8.93 0.38
CA ASP A 3 20.32 -8.67 1.60
C ASP A 3 19.94 -7.34 2.31
N ALA A 4 19.64 -6.29 1.56
CA ALA A 4 19.23 -5.00 2.14
C ALA A 4 17.83 -5.06 2.80
N TRP A 5 16.89 -5.83 2.25
CA TRP A 5 15.57 -6.06 2.85
C TRP A 5 15.66 -6.92 4.11
N ASP A 6 16.51 -7.95 4.11
CA ASP A 6 16.73 -8.79 5.28
C ASP A 6 17.32 -7.93 6.42
N LYS A 7 18.27 -7.05 6.10
CA LYS A 7 18.90 -6.11 7.05
C LYS A 7 17.93 -5.02 7.54
N LEU A 8 17.03 -4.53 6.68
CA LEU A 8 15.96 -3.62 7.11
C LEU A 8 15.06 -4.29 8.16
N ASN A 9 14.61 -5.52 7.89
CA ASN A 9 13.73 -6.22 8.83
C ASN A 9 14.46 -6.51 10.16
N GLU A 10 15.73 -6.90 10.11
CA GLU A 10 16.55 -7.07 11.29
C GLU A 10 16.69 -5.76 12.09
N LEU A 11 16.91 -4.61 11.42
CA LEU A 11 17.00 -3.31 12.07
C LEU A 11 15.68 -2.83 12.67
N ARG A 12 14.54 -3.17 12.05
CA ARG A 12 13.21 -2.87 12.60
C ARG A 12 12.89 -3.66 13.85
N GLU A 13 13.34 -4.91 13.91
CA GLU A 13 13.18 -5.79 15.09
C GLU A 13 14.22 -5.50 16.17
N HIS A 14 15.42 -5.05 15.79
CA HIS A 14 16.58 -4.84 16.63
C HIS A 14 17.21 -3.46 16.34
N PRO A 15 16.57 -2.34 16.75
CA PRO A 15 17.06 -0.99 16.49
C PRO A 15 18.43 -0.69 17.10
N GLU A 16 18.84 -1.44 18.14
CA GLU A 16 20.16 -1.37 18.76
C GLU A 16 21.32 -1.73 17.81
N LEU A 17 21.03 -2.39 16.68
CA LEU A 17 22.02 -2.73 15.65
C LEU A 17 22.34 -1.56 14.70
N ALA A 18 21.68 -0.41 14.86
CA ALA A 18 21.79 0.72 13.93
C ALA A 18 23.25 1.19 13.73
N ASP A 19 24.03 1.23 14.80
CA ASP A 19 25.43 1.71 14.81
C ASP A 19 26.46 0.59 14.66
N THR A 20 26.02 -0.65 14.42
CA THR A 20 26.94 -1.77 14.23
C THR A 20 27.68 -1.66 12.90
N PRO A 21 29.03 -1.63 12.88
CA PRO A 21 29.82 -1.51 11.64
C PRO A 21 29.50 -2.63 10.64
N GLY A 22 29.30 -2.28 9.37
CA GLY A 22 28.91 -3.20 8.30
C GLY A 22 27.47 -3.72 8.37
N TYR A 23 26.69 -3.20 9.32
CA TYR A 23 25.29 -3.53 9.57
C TYR A 23 24.42 -2.26 9.64
N GLY A 24 23.15 -2.45 9.76
CA GLY A 24 22.21 -1.41 10.12
C GLY A 24 22.13 -0.24 9.10
N LEU A 25 22.22 0.98 9.60
CA LEU A 25 22.05 2.19 8.82
C LEU A 25 23.08 2.37 7.69
N GLU A 26 24.29 1.82 7.83
CA GLU A 26 25.32 1.92 6.78
C GLU A 26 24.86 1.22 5.49
N ILE A 27 24.25 0.05 5.59
CA ILE A 27 23.71 -0.68 4.45
C ILE A 27 22.55 0.08 3.82
N LEU A 28 21.63 0.61 4.63
CA LEU A 28 20.51 1.40 4.12
C LEU A 28 20.96 2.71 3.47
N ARG A 29 22.00 3.38 4.02
CA ARG A 29 22.59 4.57 3.38
C ARG A 29 23.20 4.28 2.02
N ARG A 30 23.72 3.07 1.82
CA ARG A 30 24.38 2.66 0.59
C ARG A 30 23.44 2.04 -0.44
N TYR A 31 22.47 1.28 -0.02
CA TYR A 31 21.64 0.43 -0.88
C TYR A 31 20.12 0.60 -0.66
N GLY A 32 19.72 1.33 0.37
CA GLY A 32 18.31 1.51 0.71
C GLY A 32 17.57 2.35 -0.34
N ASP A 33 16.43 1.83 -0.78
CA ASP A 33 15.48 2.57 -1.59
C ASP A 33 14.54 3.44 -0.72
N PRO A 34 13.74 4.33 -1.32
CA PRO A 34 12.80 5.18 -0.60
C PRO A 34 11.80 4.44 0.28
N VAL A 35 11.36 3.26 -0.17
CA VAL A 35 10.37 2.45 0.56
C VAL A 35 11.00 1.88 1.83
N MET A 36 12.25 1.42 1.75
CA MET A 36 12.99 0.92 2.92
C MET A 36 13.15 2.00 3.99
N TRP A 37 13.56 3.20 3.59
CA TRP A 37 13.70 4.33 4.51
C TRP A 37 12.35 4.76 5.08
N PHE A 38 11.31 4.83 4.25
CA PHE A 38 9.97 5.15 4.74
C PHE A 38 9.48 4.17 5.81
N LEU A 39 9.65 2.85 5.59
CA LEU A 39 9.26 1.84 6.57
C LEU A 39 10.04 1.99 7.88
N LEU A 40 11.34 2.24 7.78
CA LEU A 40 12.17 2.46 8.97
C LEU A 40 11.74 3.72 9.72
N LEU A 41 11.55 4.85 9.03
CA LEU A 41 11.16 6.12 9.64
C LEU A 41 9.77 6.10 10.27
N MET A 42 8.87 5.25 9.76
CA MET A 42 7.54 5.06 10.34
C MET A 42 7.59 4.41 11.72
N GLU A 43 8.57 3.56 11.97
CA GLU A 43 8.74 2.81 13.23
C GLU A 43 9.84 3.44 14.12
N HIS A 44 10.90 3.95 13.51
CA HIS A 44 12.10 4.47 14.15
C HIS A 44 12.47 5.85 13.59
N PRO A 45 11.72 6.91 13.94
CA PRO A 45 11.95 8.26 13.43
C PRO A 45 13.29 8.86 13.87
N GLU A 46 13.95 8.30 14.89
CA GLU A 46 15.28 8.68 15.35
C GLU A 46 16.39 8.36 14.34
N PHE A 47 16.15 7.45 13.39
CA PHE A 47 17.11 7.08 12.36
C PHE A 47 17.06 8.00 11.13
N GLU A 48 17.06 9.30 11.37
CA GLU A 48 16.97 10.30 10.31
C GLU A 48 18.03 10.08 9.22
N PRO A 49 17.63 9.97 7.93
CA PRO A 49 18.59 9.79 6.84
C PRO A 49 19.40 11.05 6.60
N PRO A 50 20.59 10.95 5.94
CA PRO A 50 21.40 12.12 5.59
C PRO A 50 20.64 13.08 4.68
N ASP A 51 20.93 14.38 4.76
CA ASP A 51 20.33 15.44 3.93
C ASP A 51 20.36 15.15 2.43
N LYS A 52 21.44 14.54 1.95
CA LYS A 52 21.55 14.11 0.55
C LYS A 52 20.45 13.13 0.15
N TRP A 53 20.05 12.22 1.03
CA TRP A 53 18.98 11.26 0.76
C TRP A 53 17.64 12.00 0.55
N TRP A 54 17.31 12.95 1.44
CA TRP A 54 16.11 13.78 1.29
C TRP A 54 16.10 14.50 -0.05
N TYR A 55 17.25 15.10 -0.42
CA TYR A 55 17.38 15.79 -1.71
C TYR A 55 17.15 14.89 -2.90
N ASP A 56 17.66 13.66 -2.90
CA ASP A 56 17.48 12.68 -3.97
C ASP A 56 16.04 12.19 -4.08
N GLN A 57 15.32 12.07 -2.95
CA GLN A 57 13.92 11.66 -2.93
C GLN A 57 12.97 12.72 -3.47
N TRP A 58 13.30 13.99 -3.33
CA TRP A 58 12.49 15.05 -3.93
C TRP A 58 12.39 14.97 -5.45
N LYS A 59 13.35 14.36 -6.10
CA LYS A 59 13.33 14.15 -7.56
C LYS A 59 12.42 13.00 -7.97
N ARG A 60 12.01 12.13 -7.05
CA ARG A 60 11.29 10.90 -7.33
C ARG A 60 9.82 10.93 -6.92
N ALA A 61 9.27 11.99 -6.43
CA ALA A 61 7.84 12.21 -6.10
C ALA A 61 7.08 11.04 -5.40
N ASP A 62 7.78 9.96 -5.00
CA ASP A 62 7.19 8.67 -4.63
C ASP A 62 7.13 8.42 -3.12
N LEU A 63 7.63 9.36 -2.30
CA LEU A 63 7.56 9.20 -0.87
C LEU A 63 6.11 9.46 -0.39
N PRO A 64 5.53 8.58 0.43
CA PRO A 64 4.17 8.77 0.97
C PRO A 64 4.17 9.82 2.09
N TRP A 65 4.41 11.08 1.70
CA TRP A 65 4.55 12.23 2.60
C TRP A 65 3.40 12.40 3.56
N ALA A 66 2.17 12.18 3.10
CA ALA A 66 0.98 12.33 3.94
C ALA A 66 1.04 11.43 5.18
N ARG A 67 1.41 10.16 4.98
CA ARG A 67 1.53 9.19 6.08
C ARG A 67 2.73 9.51 6.98
N LEU A 68 3.87 9.85 6.39
CA LEU A 68 5.08 10.17 7.14
C LEU A 68 4.87 11.40 8.03
N LEU A 69 4.32 12.49 7.48
CA LEU A 69 4.08 13.72 8.22
C LEU A 69 2.94 13.62 9.23
N ALA A 70 1.94 12.77 8.97
CA ALA A 70 0.89 12.50 9.96
C ALA A 70 1.43 11.77 11.18
N ALA A 71 2.36 10.83 10.99
CA ALA A 71 2.98 10.09 12.08
C ALA A 71 4.12 10.88 12.76
N HIS A 72 4.92 11.60 11.97
CA HIS A 72 6.16 12.24 12.39
C HIS A 72 6.29 13.66 11.81
N PRO A 73 5.58 14.66 12.37
CA PRO A 73 5.57 16.04 11.87
C PRO A 73 6.96 16.72 11.82
N GLN A 74 7.92 16.24 12.61
CA GLN A 74 9.29 16.77 12.61
C GLN A 74 10.00 16.67 11.26
N PHE A 75 9.56 15.79 10.37
CA PHE A 75 10.09 15.65 9.01
C PHE A 75 9.56 16.70 8.04
N GLU A 76 8.66 17.60 8.47
CA GLU A 76 8.15 18.71 7.64
C GLU A 76 9.29 19.57 7.07
N LYS A 77 10.36 19.76 7.82
CA LYS A 77 11.57 20.52 7.41
C LYS A 77 12.22 19.99 6.12
N HIS A 78 12.00 18.71 5.80
CA HIS A 78 12.54 18.06 4.61
C HIS A 78 11.51 17.97 3.47
N CYS A 79 10.27 18.38 3.69
CA CYS A 79 9.21 18.30 2.67
C CYS A 79 9.29 19.47 1.69
N LYS A 80 9.52 19.20 0.41
CA LYS A 80 9.34 20.17 -0.67
C LYS A 80 7.90 20.17 -1.13
N TRP A 81 7.10 21.03 -0.57
CA TRP A 81 5.66 21.12 -0.78
C TRP A 81 5.26 21.28 -2.25
N GLU A 82 6.05 22.02 -3.05
CA GLU A 82 5.84 22.23 -4.47
C GLU A 82 6.01 20.96 -5.33
N SER A 83 6.68 19.94 -4.78
CA SER A 83 6.86 18.64 -5.45
C SER A 83 5.92 17.55 -4.93
N VAL A 84 5.12 17.84 -3.88
CA VAL A 84 4.14 16.88 -3.36
C VAL A 84 2.95 16.78 -4.30
N GLY A 85 2.65 15.57 -4.77
CA GLY A 85 1.53 15.31 -5.67
C GLY A 85 0.16 15.59 -5.03
N ARG A 86 -0.83 15.89 -5.84
CA ARG A 86 -2.21 16.20 -5.39
C ARG A 86 -2.81 15.11 -4.51
N GLY A 87 -2.59 13.84 -4.88
CA GLY A 87 -3.05 12.69 -4.10
C GLY A 87 -2.48 12.67 -2.68
N GLU A 88 -1.19 12.97 -2.53
CA GLU A 88 -0.56 13.05 -1.20
C GLU A 88 -1.06 14.28 -0.43
N LEU A 89 -1.24 15.44 -1.06
CA LEU A 89 -1.83 16.61 -0.40
C LEU A 89 -3.26 16.35 0.05
N THR A 90 -4.06 15.66 -0.76
CA THR A 90 -5.43 15.27 -0.38
C THR A 90 -5.42 14.30 0.81
N LYS A 91 -4.55 13.30 0.80
CA LYS A 91 -4.37 12.40 1.96
C LYS A 91 -3.97 13.17 3.21
N LEU A 92 -3.04 14.13 3.07
CA LEU A 92 -2.58 14.94 4.20
C LEU A 92 -3.71 15.74 4.83
N ALA A 93 -4.63 16.28 4.02
CA ALA A 93 -5.80 17.02 4.53
C ALA A 93 -6.68 16.16 5.46
N PHE A 94 -6.69 14.85 5.27
CA PHE A 94 -7.44 13.92 6.12
C PHE A 94 -6.60 13.29 7.24
N LEU A 95 -5.33 13.01 6.99
CA LEU A 95 -4.46 12.33 7.95
C LEU A 95 -3.85 13.29 8.98
N ALA A 96 -3.59 14.53 8.58
CA ALA A 96 -3.01 15.58 9.42
C ALA A 96 -3.65 16.95 9.10
N PRO A 97 -4.95 17.14 9.41
CA PRO A 97 -5.70 18.33 9.01
C PRO A 97 -5.12 19.64 9.56
N GLU A 98 -4.58 19.62 10.77
CA GLU A 98 -3.95 20.81 11.37
C GLU A 98 -2.66 21.22 10.62
N LEU A 99 -1.85 20.26 10.22
CA LEU A 99 -0.65 20.50 9.42
C LEU A 99 -1.04 21.02 8.04
N PHE A 100 -2.04 20.42 7.40
CA PHE A 100 -2.55 20.86 6.11
C PHE A 100 -3.07 22.31 6.18
N ALA A 101 -3.93 22.62 7.15
CA ALA A 101 -4.50 23.96 7.32
C ALA A 101 -3.43 25.01 7.62
N ARG A 102 -2.41 24.68 8.43
CA ARG A 102 -1.29 25.59 8.71
C ARG A 102 -0.47 25.91 7.45
N ARG A 103 -0.24 24.91 6.60
CA ARG A 103 0.56 25.04 5.38
C ARG A 103 -0.20 25.66 4.22
N PHE A 104 -1.47 25.37 4.13
CA PHE A 104 -2.38 25.79 3.06
C PHE A 104 -3.63 26.47 3.64
N PRO A 105 -3.49 27.67 4.26
CA PRO A 105 -4.60 28.33 4.97
C PRO A 105 -5.78 28.67 4.08
N GLU A 106 -5.55 28.89 2.78
CA GLU A 106 -6.58 29.12 1.77
C GLU A 106 -6.89 27.89 0.92
N GLY A 107 -6.14 26.79 1.15
CA GLY A 107 -6.26 25.54 0.40
C GLY A 107 -7.52 24.79 0.75
N ARG A 108 -8.36 24.53 -0.26
CA ARG A 108 -9.51 23.65 -0.13
C ARG A 108 -9.14 22.29 -0.70
N TRP A 109 -9.18 21.26 0.15
CA TRP A 109 -8.91 19.89 -0.32
C TRP A 109 -9.92 19.48 -1.43
N HIS A 110 -11.12 20.04 -1.45
CA HIS A 110 -12.13 19.86 -2.52
C HIS A 110 -11.59 20.24 -3.91
N ASP A 111 -10.78 21.30 -3.98
CA ASP A 111 -10.17 21.72 -5.24
C ASP A 111 -9.14 20.71 -5.73
N LEU A 112 -8.45 20.03 -4.78
CA LEU A 112 -7.53 18.94 -5.10
C LEU A 112 -8.28 17.71 -5.58
N TYR A 113 -9.36 17.33 -4.90
CA TYR A 113 -10.19 16.17 -5.22
C TYR A 113 -10.72 16.19 -6.65
N ALA A 114 -11.19 17.35 -7.12
CA ALA A 114 -11.75 17.51 -8.47
C ALA A 114 -10.78 17.09 -9.59
N PHE A 115 -9.48 17.12 -9.32
CA PHE A 115 -8.41 16.81 -10.27
C PHE A 115 -7.68 15.50 -9.99
N LEU A 116 -8.14 14.70 -9.02
CA LEU A 116 -7.52 13.39 -8.74
C LEU A 116 -7.78 12.44 -9.91
N SER A 117 -6.72 11.79 -10.34
CA SER A 117 -6.84 10.62 -11.21
C SER A 117 -7.49 9.46 -10.45
N PRO A 118 -8.10 8.48 -11.13
CA PRO A 118 -8.64 7.27 -10.49
C PRO A 118 -7.62 6.53 -9.62
N PHE A 119 -6.35 6.57 -10.00
CA PHE A 119 -5.26 5.96 -9.23
C PHE A 119 -5.02 6.68 -7.89
N GLU A 120 -4.93 8.02 -7.93
CA GLU A 120 -4.75 8.86 -6.73
C GLU A 120 -5.97 8.75 -5.81
N LEU A 121 -7.18 8.76 -6.37
CA LEU A 121 -8.42 8.60 -5.60
C LEU A 121 -8.48 7.26 -4.87
N ALA A 122 -8.13 6.15 -5.55
CA ALA A 122 -8.01 4.85 -4.91
C ALA A 122 -6.96 4.86 -3.79
N GLY A 123 -5.85 5.58 -3.98
CA GLY A 123 -4.83 5.81 -2.96
C GLY A 123 -5.35 6.56 -1.75
N VAL A 124 -6.13 7.63 -1.95
CA VAL A 124 -6.77 8.41 -0.86
C VAL A 124 -7.68 7.50 -0.03
N LEU A 125 -8.57 6.76 -0.67
CA LEU A 125 -9.50 5.86 0.02
C LEU A 125 -8.79 4.75 0.81
N ARG A 126 -7.67 4.24 0.31
CA ARG A 126 -6.89 3.21 1.00
C ARG A 126 -6.17 3.74 2.24
N ASP A 127 -5.57 4.91 2.11
CA ASP A 127 -4.64 5.45 3.10
C ASP A 127 -5.32 6.40 4.09
N ALA A 128 -6.43 7.03 3.70
CA ALA A 128 -7.22 7.96 4.50
C ALA A 128 -8.72 7.60 4.45
N PRO A 129 -9.15 6.48 5.06
CA PRO A 129 -10.52 5.98 4.95
C PRO A 129 -11.59 6.96 5.45
N GLN A 130 -11.26 7.86 6.36
CA GLN A 130 -12.16 8.92 6.83
C GLN A 130 -12.57 9.90 5.72
N ALA A 131 -11.85 9.93 4.59
CA ALA A 131 -12.22 10.74 3.44
C ALA A 131 -13.61 10.39 2.88
N VAL A 132 -14.09 9.15 3.11
CA VAL A 132 -15.41 8.69 2.65
C VAL A 132 -16.56 9.55 3.18
N GLU A 133 -16.41 10.15 4.36
CA GLU A 133 -17.44 10.99 4.98
C GLU A 133 -17.58 12.35 4.30
N ALA A 134 -16.54 12.77 3.59
CA ALA A 134 -16.48 14.08 2.94
C ALA A 134 -16.59 14.00 1.40
N LEU A 135 -16.49 12.79 0.83
CA LEU A 135 -16.53 12.56 -0.61
C LEU A 135 -17.94 12.19 -1.06
N ASP A 136 -18.31 12.64 -2.27
CA ASP A 136 -19.47 12.12 -2.97
C ASP A 136 -19.16 10.69 -3.48
N MET A 137 -19.68 9.69 -2.78
CA MET A 137 -19.41 8.29 -3.08
C MET A 137 -20.06 7.79 -4.36
N ASP A 138 -21.07 8.49 -4.90
CA ASP A 138 -21.62 8.19 -6.21
C ASP A 138 -20.66 8.65 -7.31
N ASP A 139 -20.10 9.85 -7.19
CA ASP A 139 -19.03 10.34 -8.08
C ASP A 139 -17.77 9.46 -7.98
N VAL A 140 -17.37 9.05 -6.78
CA VAL A 140 -16.26 8.09 -6.57
C VAL A 140 -16.52 6.77 -7.29
N ARG A 141 -17.75 6.25 -7.21
CA ARG A 141 -18.15 5.00 -7.87
C ARG A 141 -18.07 5.08 -9.38
N GLU A 142 -18.38 6.24 -9.95
CA GLU A 142 -18.27 6.47 -11.39
C GLU A 142 -16.82 6.63 -11.86
N LYS A 143 -16.00 7.28 -11.06
CA LYS A 143 -14.58 7.53 -11.38
C LYS A 143 -13.68 6.31 -11.24
N LEU A 144 -13.98 5.41 -10.31
CA LEU A 144 -13.12 4.26 -10.04
C LEU A 144 -13.53 3.04 -10.86
N ALA A 145 -12.63 2.56 -11.71
CA ALA A 145 -12.78 1.26 -12.36
C ALA A 145 -12.88 0.12 -11.31
N PRO A 146 -13.64 -0.96 -11.61
CA PRO A 146 -13.85 -2.07 -10.70
C PRO A 146 -12.55 -2.67 -10.11
N ASP A 147 -11.51 -2.83 -10.94
CA ASP A 147 -10.21 -3.32 -10.47
C ASP A 147 -9.59 -2.42 -9.39
N ARG A 148 -9.74 -1.10 -9.50
CA ARG A 148 -9.25 -0.17 -8.47
C ARG A 148 -10.02 -0.32 -7.17
N TRP A 149 -11.33 -0.59 -7.26
CA TRP A 149 -12.15 -0.90 -6.09
C TRP A 149 -11.69 -2.16 -5.38
N LEU A 150 -11.31 -3.24 -6.09
CA LEU A 150 -10.74 -4.44 -5.46
C LEU A 150 -9.50 -4.10 -4.62
N GLY A 151 -8.64 -3.22 -5.14
CA GLY A 151 -7.48 -2.72 -4.40
C GLY A 151 -7.84 -1.89 -3.15
N VAL A 152 -8.92 -1.11 -3.21
CA VAL A 152 -9.46 -0.37 -2.05
C VAL A 152 -10.04 -1.34 -1.03
N LEU A 153 -10.87 -2.29 -1.43
CA LEU A 153 -11.50 -3.30 -0.57
C LEU A 153 -10.48 -4.19 0.13
N ALA A 154 -9.35 -4.47 -0.52
CA ALA A 154 -8.27 -5.22 0.10
C ALA A 154 -7.70 -4.55 1.36
N CYS A 155 -7.75 -3.22 1.42
CA CYS A 155 -7.27 -2.42 2.55
C CYS A 155 -8.42 -1.95 3.47
N GLN A 156 -9.58 -1.68 2.89
CA GLN A 156 -10.75 -1.07 3.56
C GLN A 156 -12.01 -1.88 3.25
N PRO A 157 -12.19 -3.08 3.81
CA PRO A 157 -13.32 -3.97 3.50
C PRO A 157 -14.68 -3.36 3.84
N GLN A 158 -14.75 -2.41 4.78
CA GLN A 158 -15.98 -1.70 5.15
C GLN A 158 -16.57 -0.85 4.02
N PHE A 159 -15.82 -0.62 2.95
CA PHE A 159 -16.31 0.12 1.77
C PHE A 159 -17.07 -0.76 0.78
N GLU A 160 -17.25 -2.06 1.08
CA GLU A 160 -18.06 -2.97 0.26
C GLU A 160 -19.45 -2.42 -0.05
N LYS A 161 -20.08 -1.76 0.91
CA LYS A 161 -21.41 -1.14 0.75
C LYS A 161 -21.50 -0.09 -0.38
N TYR A 162 -20.37 0.43 -0.83
CA TYR A 162 -20.29 1.37 -1.94
C TYR A 162 -19.94 0.70 -3.27
N PHE A 163 -19.63 -0.59 -3.26
CA PHE A 163 -19.14 -1.30 -4.42
C PHE A 163 -20.20 -2.21 -5.06
N ASP A 164 -20.26 -2.17 -6.38
CA ASP A 164 -21.19 -2.99 -7.18
C ASP A 164 -20.43 -4.18 -7.79
N TRP A 165 -20.56 -5.34 -7.16
CA TRP A 165 -19.93 -6.58 -7.61
C TRP A 165 -20.35 -7.03 -8.99
N SER A 166 -21.52 -6.59 -9.50
CA SER A 166 -21.99 -6.94 -10.85
C SER A 166 -21.14 -6.33 -11.96
N LYS A 167 -20.41 -5.28 -11.65
CA LYS A 167 -19.53 -4.57 -12.59
C LYS A 167 -18.13 -5.18 -12.69
N VAL A 168 -17.80 -6.14 -11.82
CA VAL A 168 -16.49 -6.78 -11.84
C VAL A 168 -16.43 -7.78 -12.99
N GLU A 169 -15.51 -7.55 -13.93
CA GLU A 169 -15.23 -8.58 -14.92
C GLU A 169 -14.68 -9.83 -14.21
N LYS A 170 -15.23 -10.99 -14.54
CA LYS A 170 -14.78 -12.29 -14.01
C LYS A 170 -13.37 -12.68 -14.48
N ARG A 171 -12.63 -11.77 -15.11
CA ARG A 171 -11.28 -12.03 -15.56
C ARG A 171 -10.27 -11.92 -14.43
N PRO A 172 -9.23 -12.76 -14.40
CA PRO A 172 -8.23 -12.75 -13.35
C PRO A 172 -7.35 -11.50 -13.47
N SER A 173 -7.69 -10.43 -12.76
CA SER A 173 -6.76 -9.34 -12.53
C SER A 173 -5.80 -9.67 -11.37
N ASN A 174 -4.66 -9.00 -11.30
CA ASN A 174 -3.75 -9.14 -10.16
C ASN A 174 -4.40 -8.63 -8.86
N GLU A 175 -5.45 -7.82 -8.98
CA GLU A 175 -6.18 -7.26 -7.84
C GLU A 175 -6.95 -8.34 -7.07
N TRP A 176 -7.43 -9.40 -7.73
CA TRP A 176 -8.10 -10.51 -7.06
C TRP A 176 -7.19 -11.25 -6.07
N ASP A 177 -5.94 -11.55 -6.46
CA ASP A 177 -5.05 -12.22 -5.51
C ASP A 177 -4.63 -11.29 -4.37
N PHE A 178 -4.51 -10.00 -4.62
CA PHE A 178 -4.25 -9.01 -3.58
C PHE A 178 -5.42 -8.90 -2.60
N LEU A 179 -6.66 -8.84 -3.12
CA LEU A 179 -7.89 -8.83 -2.32
C LEU A 179 -8.01 -10.09 -1.47
N LEU A 180 -7.99 -11.27 -2.09
CA LEU A 180 -8.27 -12.53 -1.40
C LEU A 180 -7.19 -12.91 -0.37
N ARG A 181 -5.94 -12.52 -0.58
CA ARG A 181 -4.89 -12.71 0.42
C ARG A 181 -5.13 -11.94 1.71
N ARG A 182 -5.84 -10.82 1.65
CA ARG A 182 -6.11 -9.93 2.78
C ARG A 182 -7.50 -10.11 3.35
N GLN A 183 -8.48 -10.34 2.47
CA GLN A 183 -9.91 -10.33 2.76
C GLN A 183 -10.56 -11.57 2.15
N PRO A 184 -10.36 -12.77 2.75
CA PRO A 184 -10.90 -14.04 2.23
C PRO A 184 -12.42 -14.10 2.22
N GLN A 185 -13.11 -13.23 2.99
CA GLN A 185 -14.57 -13.14 3.00
C GLN A 185 -15.18 -12.78 1.64
N PHE A 186 -14.40 -12.17 0.74
CA PHE A 186 -14.86 -11.84 -0.62
C PHE A 186 -14.68 -12.99 -1.63
N ALA A 187 -14.34 -14.19 -1.15
CA ALA A 187 -14.10 -15.35 -2.01
C ALA A 187 -15.32 -15.76 -2.84
N ASP A 188 -16.55 -15.49 -2.36
CA ASP A 188 -17.78 -15.82 -3.07
C ASP A 188 -17.99 -15.00 -4.35
N HIS A 189 -17.33 -13.86 -4.46
CA HIS A 189 -17.40 -12.99 -5.64
C HIS A 189 -16.35 -13.34 -6.70
N CYS A 190 -15.37 -14.19 -6.38
CA CYS A 190 -14.28 -14.56 -7.27
C CYS A 190 -14.57 -15.82 -8.07
N ASP A 191 -14.35 -15.78 -9.37
CA ASP A 191 -14.28 -17.01 -10.19
C ASP A 191 -12.89 -17.63 -10.10
N PHE A 192 -12.70 -18.55 -9.16
CA PHE A 192 -11.42 -19.24 -8.95
C PHE A 192 -10.97 -20.03 -10.19
N SER A 193 -11.91 -20.39 -11.09
CA SER A 193 -11.58 -21.09 -12.33
C SER A 193 -10.76 -20.24 -13.29
N GLN A 194 -10.77 -18.92 -13.12
CA GLN A 194 -10.02 -17.98 -13.96
C GLN A 194 -8.64 -17.61 -13.39
N LEU A 195 -8.34 -18.03 -12.16
CA LEU A 195 -7.05 -17.70 -11.53
C LEU A 195 -5.91 -18.50 -12.16
N ARG A 196 -4.76 -17.84 -12.27
CA ARG A 196 -3.51 -18.45 -12.73
C ARG A 196 -2.82 -19.20 -11.57
N SER A 197 -1.95 -20.16 -11.90
CA SER A 197 -1.16 -20.93 -10.94
C SER A 197 -0.45 -20.06 -9.88
N ASP A 198 0.21 -18.98 -10.32
CA ASP A 198 0.94 -18.09 -9.43
C ASP A 198 0.02 -17.30 -8.48
N GLN A 199 -1.20 -16.95 -8.94
CA GLN A 199 -2.22 -16.30 -8.12
C GLN A 199 -2.78 -17.27 -7.07
N ILE A 200 -3.17 -18.49 -7.49
CA ILE A 200 -3.63 -19.56 -6.59
C ILE A 200 -2.59 -19.82 -5.50
N ARG A 201 -1.31 -19.98 -5.88
CA ARG A 201 -0.22 -20.17 -4.92
C ARG A 201 -0.11 -19.02 -3.92
N ARG A 202 -0.17 -17.76 -4.39
CA ARG A 202 -0.10 -16.58 -3.49
C ARG A 202 -1.27 -16.52 -2.52
N ILE A 203 -2.48 -16.81 -3.01
CA ILE A 203 -3.70 -16.84 -2.17
C ILE A 203 -3.55 -17.94 -1.12
N LEU A 204 -3.35 -19.19 -1.52
CA LEU A 204 -3.29 -20.34 -0.61
C LEU A 204 -2.12 -20.24 0.39
N SER A 205 -1.00 -19.61 0.00
CA SER A 205 0.12 -19.35 0.93
C SER A 205 -0.25 -18.44 2.11
N LYS A 206 -1.30 -17.64 2.00
CA LYS A 206 -1.79 -16.73 3.03
C LYS A 206 -3.14 -17.16 3.62
N GLN A 207 -3.96 -17.81 2.81
CA GLN A 207 -5.34 -18.21 3.12
C GLN A 207 -5.54 -19.70 2.76
N PRO A 208 -4.92 -20.63 3.49
CA PRO A 208 -4.99 -22.07 3.17
C PRO A 208 -6.42 -22.62 3.23
N GLN A 209 -7.32 -22.00 4.00
CA GLN A 209 -8.72 -22.38 4.11
C GLN A 209 -9.52 -22.24 2.79
N LEU A 210 -8.96 -21.55 1.78
CA LEU A 210 -9.59 -21.41 0.47
C LEU A 210 -9.23 -22.57 -0.49
N ILE A 211 -8.60 -23.63 -0.01
CA ILE A 211 -8.08 -24.73 -0.84
C ILE A 211 -9.20 -25.42 -1.62
N ASP A 212 -10.37 -25.64 -1.00
CA ASP A 212 -11.53 -26.31 -1.60
C ASP A 212 -12.18 -25.50 -2.74
N ARG A 213 -11.83 -24.21 -2.84
CA ARG A 213 -12.29 -23.33 -3.92
C ARG A 213 -11.35 -23.30 -5.12
N CYS A 214 -10.14 -23.80 -4.95
CA CYS A 214 -9.09 -23.73 -5.96
C CYS A 214 -8.99 -25.03 -6.75
N ASP A 215 -8.91 -24.91 -8.07
CA ASP A 215 -8.58 -26.04 -8.93
C ASP A 215 -7.09 -26.38 -8.80
N TRP A 216 -6.78 -27.39 -7.99
CA TRP A 216 -5.42 -27.84 -7.74
C TRP A 216 -4.71 -28.32 -9.02
N SER A 217 -5.46 -28.80 -10.03
CA SER A 217 -4.89 -29.25 -11.30
C SER A 217 -4.25 -28.12 -12.10
N LYS A 218 -4.66 -26.88 -11.87
CA LYS A 218 -4.10 -25.67 -12.50
C LYS A 218 -2.76 -25.23 -11.95
N LEU A 219 -2.35 -25.78 -10.81
CA LEU A 219 -1.03 -25.47 -10.26
C LEU A 219 0.05 -26.15 -11.10
N ASN A 220 0.99 -25.36 -11.59
CA ASN A 220 2.21 -25.91 -12.18
C ASN A 220 3.05 -26.64 -11.11
N PRO A 221 3.93 -27.59 -11.51
CA PRO A 221 4.68 -28.41 -10.54
C PRO A 221 5.45 -27.60 -9.48
N LYS A 222 6.08 -26.48 -9.90
CA LYS A 222 6.87 -25.61 -9.00
C LYS A 222 6.00 -24.91 -7.95
N ASP A 223 4.82 -24.44 -8.33
CA ASP A 223 3.90 -23.76 -7.39
C ASP A 223 3.26 -24.77 -6.44
N ARG A 224 2.95 -25.98 -6.92
CA ARG A 224 2.47 -27.09 -6.10
C ARG A 224 3.49 -27.49 -5.06
N GLU A 225 4.73 -27.76 -5.46
CA GLU A 225 5.83 -28.09 -4.55
C GLU A 225 6.00 -27.05 -3.42
N LYS A 226 5.90 -25.76 -3.77
CA LYS A 226 6.00 -24.67 -2.76
C LYS A 226 4.85 -24.67 -1.76
N LEU A 227 3.64 -25.08 -2.15
CA LEU A 227 2.50 -25.17 -1.25
C LEU A 227 2.61 -26.42 -0.38
N GLU A 228 2.98 -27.56 -0.97
CA GLU A 228 3.21 -28.83 -0.25
C GLU A 228 4.31 -28.71 0.80
N ALA A 229 5.41 -27.98 0.49
CA ALA A 229 6.48 -27.66 1.43
C ALA A 229 6.01 -26.84 2.64
N LYS A 230 4.86 -26.15 2.53
CA LYS A 230 4.19 -25.44 3.62
C LYS A 230 3.09 -26.27 4.30
N GLY A 231 2.93 -27.54 3.95
CA GLY A 231 1.87 -28.40 4.46
C GLY A 231 0.49 -28.12 3.86
N ILE A 232 0.41 -27.33 2.76
CA ILE A 232 -0.85 -26.98 2.07
C ILE A 232 -1.03 -27.97 0.93
N LYS A 233 -2.00 -28.86 1.08
CA LYS A 233 -2.39 -29.89 0.10
C LYS A 233 -3.86 -30.23 0.29
N PRO A 234 -4.60 -30.61 -0.80
CA PRO A 234 -5.99 -31.05 -0.70
C PRO A 234 -6.16 -32.31 0.14
#